data_2b1576caa43f83a68b473f7e0799118d
#
_entry.id   2b1576caa43f83a68b473f7e0799118d
#
_cell.length_a   1.000
_cell.length_b   1.000
_cell.length_c   1.000
_cell.angle_alpha   90.00
_cell.angle_beta   90.00
_cell.angle_gamma   90.00
#
_symmetry.space_group_name_H-M   'P 1'
#
loop_
_entity.id
_entity.type
_entity.pdbx_description
1 polymer ?
#
loop_
_entity_poly.entity_id
_entity_poly.type
_entity_poly.pdbx_seq_one_letter_code
_entity_poly.pdbx_strand_id
1 'polypeptide(L)'
;MRPRLQPSASRLGVAVFVLLGLLVILTGRSPAGEEAKSAASSQKEGARVTVRQEAIHPPPILVDVNMVVVNITVTDPFDRIVTGLDQGSFQVFDEKVEQAIVAFSTEDAPISVGIIFDSSGSMGDKIEKSKEAALQFFKTSNPQDEFLLINFNERPNLISGFTSKFENIQDRLLFVKSAGKTALLDAIYLGLSEAKKATTSRKALLVISDGGDNHSRYTENDVKRAVRETDVQIYAVGIFEPVSARIRTQEEARGPSLLAELAEVSGGRMFSVEDVNELPDIAEKISIELRNQYVIGYKPSNLVRDGRWRRIRVKLNPPKGLPPLQVYSRTGYYAPTQ
;
A
#
# COMPACT_ATOMS: atom_id res chain seq x y z
N MET A 1 61.04 -12.44 25.57
CA MET A 1 61.14 -11.26 26.42
C MET A 1 59.81 -10.61 26.62
N ARG A 2 59.23 -10.80 27.81
CA ARG A 2 58.02 -10.09 28.30
C ARG A 2 58.48 -8.75 28.92
N PRO A 3 57.61 -7.73 29.08
CA PRO A 3 56.71 -7.78 30.24
C PRO A 3 55.26 -7.36 29.99
N ARG A 4 54.43 -7.89 30.89
CA ARG A 4 53.05 -7.52 31.23
C ARG A 4 53.01 -6.17 31.94
N LEU A 5 51.89 -5.44 31.83
CA LEU A 5 51.30 -4.66 32.91
C LEU A 5 49.77 -4.59 32.76
N GLN A 6 49.09 -5.01 33.79
CA GLN A 6 47.67 -4.82 34.16
C GLN A 6 47.61 -3.74 35.25
N PRO A 7 46.43 -3.47 35.84
CA PRO A 7 45.26 -2.66 35.41
C PRO A 7 45.01 -1.50 36.41
N SER A 8 44.06 -0.63 36.13
CA SER A 8 43.49 0.18 37.23
C SER A 8 41.97 0.31 37.07
N ALA A 9 41.30 -0.18 38.11
CA ALA A 9 39.89 0.01 38.38
C ALA A 9 39.68 1.34 39.13
N SER A 10 38.62 2.03 38.81
CA SER A 10 38.00 2.99 39.73
C SER A 10 36.47 2.85 39.69
N ARG A 11 35.97 2.48 40.87
CA ARG A 11 34.57 2.44 41.30
C ARG A 11 34.10 3.85 41.64
N LEU A 12 32.80 4.04 41.67
CA LEU A 12 31.88 4.89 42.43
C LEU A 12 30.82 5.44 41.45
N GLY A 13 29.54 5.52 41.73
CA GLY A 13 28.79 5.27 42.95
C GLY A 13 27.32 5.36 42.64
N VAL A 14 26.57 4.57 43.35
CA VAL A 14 25.13 4.46 43.40
C VAL A 14 24.54 5.69 44.11
N ALA A 15 23.46 6.27 43.60
CA ALA A 15 22.59 7.12 44.40
C ALA A 15 21.13 6.74 44.11
N VAL A 16 20.59 5.98 45.07
CA VAL A 16 19.16 5.72 45.24
C VAL A 16 18.56 6.90 45.98
N PHE A 17 17.51 7.51 45.45
CA PHE A 17 16.62 8.37 46.23
C PHE A 17 15.23 7.72 46.28
N VAL A 18 14.97 7.17 47.46
CA VAL A 18 13.64 6.83 47.98
C VAL A 18 13.11 8.05 48.71
N LEU A 19 11.92 8.51 48.36
CA LEU A 19 11.16 9.47 49.21
C LEU A 19 9.76 8.93 49.36
N LEU A 20 9.54 8.44 50.60
CA LEU A 20 8.24 8.16 51.26
C LEU A 20 7.60 9.50 51.70
N GLY A 21 6.30 9.57 51.68
CA GLY A 21 5.54 10.61 52.40
C GLY A 21 4.12 10.67 51.87
N LEU A 22 3.26 10.24 52.51
CA LEU A 22 2.46 10.34 53.68
C LEU A 22 0.98 10.52 53.32
N LEU A 23 0.21 9.48 53.63
CA LEU A 23 -1.24 9.42 53.59
C LEU A 23 -1.83 10.27 54.77
N VAL A 24 -2.74 11.22 54.49
CA VAL A 24 -3.61 11.80 55.50
C VAL A 24 -5.06 11.62 55.09
N ILE A 25 -5.72 10.75 55.81
CA ILE A 25 -7.18 10.61 55.83
C ILE A 25 -7.74 11.57 56.90
N LEU A 26 -8.68 12.42 56.52
CA LEU A 26 -9.55 13.10 57.48
C LEU A 26 -11.00 13.03 57.02
N THR A 27 -11.75 12.31 57.80
CA THR A 27 -13.22 12.22 57.84
C THR A 27 -13.80 13.44 58.55
N GLY A 28 -14.87 14.01 57.99
CA GLY A 28 -15.58 15.12 58.65
C GLY A 28 -16.95 15.38 58.03
N ARG A 29 -17.92 14.85 58.64
CA ARG A 29 -19.37 15.00 58.79
C ARG A 29 -19.96 16.37 58.48
N SER A 30 -21.07 16.37 57.72
CA SER A 30 -22.09 17.44 57.60
C SER A 30 -22.74 17.82 58.92
N PRO A 31 -23.30 18.99 59.08
CA PRO A 31 -24.75 19.11 58.96
C PRO A 31 -25.30 20.40 58.30
N ALA A 32 -26.59 20.30 58.07
CA ALA A 32 -27.50 21.20 57.38
C ALA A 32 -27.70 22.58 58.03
N GLY A 33 -28.18 23.49 57.22
CA GLY A 33 -29.07 24.57 57.72
C GLY A 33 -28.81 25.92 57.12
N GLU A 34 -29.82 26.43 56.47
CA GLU A 34 -30.39 27.75 56.56
C GLU A 34 -30.13 28.78 55.42
N GLU A 35 -31.24 29.22 54.93
CA GLU A 35 -31.48 30.24 53.93
C GLU A 35 -30.99 31.65 54.34
N ALA A 36 -30.46 32.39 53.37
CA ALA A 36 -30.70 33.83 53.35
C ALA A 36 -30.52 34.40 51.91
N LYS A 37 -31.55 35.10 51.49
CA LYS A 37 -31.63 35.96 50.30
C LYS A 37 -30.60 37.09 50.35
N SER A 38 -30.00 37.45 49.23
CA SER A 38 -30.12 38.81 48.65
C SER A 38 -29.04 39.12 47.62
N ALA A 39 -29.51 39.81 46.62
CA ALA A 39 -28.87 40.81 45.78
C ALA A 39 -27.99 40.37 44.57
N ALA A 40 -28.54 40.78 43.46
CA ALA A 40 -27.99 40.77 42.11
C ALA A 40 -26.66 41.57 41.99
N SER A 41 -25.70 40.96 41.29
CA SER A 41 -24.76 41.77 40.51
C SER A 41 -24.54 41.06 39.17
N SER A 42 -24.96 41.75 38.11
CA SER A 42 -24.78 41.42 36.73
C SER A 42 -23.29 41.39 36.38
N GLN A 43 -22.73 40.22 36.15
CA GLN A 43 -21.49 40.07 35.40
C GLN A 43 -21.79 39.49 34.00
N LYS A 44 -21.48 40.29 32.98
CA LYS A 44 -21.50 39.93 31.59
C LYS A 44 -20.54 38.76 31.38
N GLU A 45 -21.08 37.59 31.20
CA GLU A 45 -20.38 36.39 30.74
C GLU A 45 -20.13 36.57 29.24
N GLY A 46 -18.88 36.85 28.89
CA GLY A 46 -18.44 36.94 27.51
C GLY A 46 -18.58 35.54 26.86
N ALA A 47 -19.44 35.44 25.88
CA ALA A 47 -19.58 34.25 25.07
C ALA A 47 -18.22 33.90 24.44
N ARG A 48 -17.57 32.84 24.95
CA ARG A 48 -16.47 32.17 24.25
C ARG A 48 -17.06 31.45 23.08
N VAL A 49 -16.88 32.02 21.89
CA VAL A 49 -17.10 31.32 20.62
C VAL A 49 -16.00 30.28 20.52
N THR A 50 -16.29 29.06 20.93
CA THR A 50 -15.50 27.87 20.56
C THR A 50 -15.78 27.60 19.10
N VAL A 51 -14.90 28.06 18.23
CA VAL A 51 -14.90 27.60 16.82
C VAL A 51 -14.57 26.10 16.86
N ARG A 52 -15.62 25.29 16.79
CA ARG A 52 -15.48 23.88 16.50
C ARG A 52 -14.96 23.79 15.06
N GLN A 53 -13.67 23.61 14.89
CA GLN A 53 -13.12 23.16 13.62
C GLN A 53 -13.69 21.74 13.39
N GLU A 54 -14.85 21.66 12.74
CA GLU A 54 -15.29 20.42 12.11
C GLU A 54 -14.26 20.15 11.02
N ALA A 55 -13.45 19.11 11.24
CA ALA A 55 -12.67 18.53 10.17
C ALA A 55 -13.67 18.17 9.06
N ILE A 56 -13.64 18.91 7.95
CA ILE A 56 -14.40 18.60 6.76
C ILE A 56 -13.78 17.31 6.23
N HIS A 57 -14.29 16.18 6.70
CA HIS A 57 -14.04 14.91 6.04
C HIS A 57 -14.88 14.96 4.75
N PRO A 58 -14.24 14.85 3.58
CA PRO A 58 -15.01 14.73 2.35
C PRO A 58 -15.93 13.51 2.48
N PRO A 59 -17.16 13.60 1.94
CA PRO A 59 -18.08 12.49 2.04
C PRO A 59 -17.46 11.25 1.38
N PRO A 60 -17.51 10.08 2.04
CA PRO A 60 -17.08 8.85 1.42
C PRO A 60 -17.81 8.65 0.11
N ILE A 61 -17.11 8.25 -0.96
CA ILE A 61 -17.76 7.86 -2.22
C ILE A 61 -18.68 6.69 -1.85
N LEU A 62 -19.99 6.96 -1.77
CA LEU A 62 -21.00 5.92 -1.59
C LEU A 62 -20.97 5.08 -2.87
N VAL A 63 -20.32 3.90 -2.79
CA VAL A 63 -20.30 2.95 -3.88
C VAL A 63 -21.72 2.40 -4.04
N ASP A 64 -22.46 2.95 -4.98
CA ASP A 64 -23.69 2.31 -5.45
C ASP A 64 -23.32 0.95 -6.03
N VAL A 65 -24.06 -0.10 -5.73
CA VAL A 65 -23.82 -1.51 -6.12
C VAL A 65 -23.58 -1.68 -7.64
N ASN A 66 -23.87 -0.67 -8.44
CA ASN A 66 -23.70 -0.65 -9.88
C ASN A 66 -22.59 0.30 -10.38
N MET A 67 -21.75 0.84 -9.51
CA MET A 67 -20.67 1.74 -9.92
C MET A 67 -19.36 0.98 -10.12
N VAL A 68 -18.70 1.20 -11.26
CA VAL A 68 -17.34 0.72 -11.54
C VAL A 68 -16.37 1.81 -11.14
N VAL A 69 -15.43 1.45 -10.25
CA VAL A 69 -14.36 2.36 -9.79
C VAL A 69 -13.07 2.00 -10.51
N VAL A 70 -12.36 3.03 -10.99
CA VAL A 70 -11.09 2.89 -11.71
C VAL A 70 -10.07 3.79 -11.06
N ASN A 71 -9.00 3.20 -10.52
CA ASN A 71 -7.82 3.93 -10.07
C ASN A 71 -6.91 4.18 -11.26
N ILE A 72 -6.39 5.38 -11.37
CA ILE A 72 -5.64 5.85 -12.53
C ILE A 72 -4.37 6.53 -12.07
N THR A 73 -3.22 6.05 -12.54
CA THR A 73 -1.94 6.75 -12.44
C THR A 73 -1.66 7.45 -13.77
N VAL A 74 -1.22 8.70 -13.71
CA VAL A 74 -0.80 9.47 -14.88
C VAL A 74 0.65 9.87 -14.71
N THR A 75 1.48 9.63 -15.75
CA THR A 75 2.88 10.04 -15.75
C THR A 75 3.24 10.84 -17.01
N ASP A 76 4.29 11.62 -16.89
CA ASP A 76 4.93 12.30 -18.02
C ASP A 76 5.95 11.36 -18.73
N PRO A 77 6.60 11.79 -19.83
CA PRO A 77 7.59 10.98 -20.54
C PRO A 77 8.86 10.66 -19.73
N PHE A 78 9.11 11.39 -18.64
CA PHE A 78 10.21 11.15 -17.71
C PHE A 78 9.79 10.26 -16.54
N ASP A 79 8.61 9.63 -16.66
CA ASP A 79 8.05 8.75 -15.65
C ASP A 79 7.80 9.44 -14.29
N ARG A 80 7.52 10.76 -14.30
CA ARG A 80 7.12 11.54 -13.13
C ARG A 80 5.60 11.59 -13.04
N ILE A 81 5.07 11.49 -11.83
CA ILE A 81 3.62 11.53 -11.59
C ILE A 81 3.08 12.91 -11.94
N VAL A 82 1.98 12.94 -12.66
CA VAL A 82 1.23 14.15 -13.00
C VAL A 82 -0.04 14.19 -12.16
N THR A 83 -0.13 15.21 -11.31
CA THR A 83 -1.29 15.51 -10.47
C THR A 83 -1.96 16.80 -10.90
N GLY A 84 -3.14 17.11 -10.33
CA GLY A 84 -3.85 18.36 -10.59
C GLY A 84 -4.64 18.40 -11.90
N LEU A 85 -4.83 17.26 -12.58
CA LEU A 85 -5.79 17.18 -13.68
C LEU A 85 -7.20 17.13 -13.13
N ASP A 86 -8.13 17.87 -13.71
CA ASP A 86 -9.54 17.86 -13.39
C ASP A 86 -10.31 16.74 -14.12
N GLN A 87 -11.55 16.49 -13.71
CA GLN A 87 -12.40 15.46 -14.29
C GLN A 87 -12.55 15.60 -15.80
N GLY A 88 -12.60 16.83 -16.34
CA GLY A 88 -12.75 17.09 -17.77
C GLY A 88 -11.57 16.63 -18.63
N SER A 89 -10.42 16.36 -18.01
CA SER A 89 -9.25 15.80 -18.68
C SER A 89 -9.36 14.31 -18.96
N PHE A 90 -10.37 13.62 -18.43
CA PHE A 90 -10.52 12.16 -18.53
C PHE A 90 -11.76 11.78 -19.35
N GLN A 91 -11.60 10.77 -20.19
CA GLN A 91 -12.68 10.08 -20.90
C GLN A 91 -12.58 8.59 -20.59
N VAL A 92 -13.67 7.99 -20.11
CA VAL A 92 -13.74 6.55 -19.79
C VAL A 92 -14.63 5.85 -20.81
N PHE A 93 -14.15 4.75 -21.34
CA PHE A 93 -14.86 3.90 -22.30
C PHE A 93 -15.05 2.50 -21.70
N ASP A 94 -16.28 2.00 -21.76
CA ASP A 94 -16.66 0.62 -21.43
C ASP A 94 -17.11 -0.06 -22.73
N GLU A 95 -16.45 -1.14 -23.15
CA GLU A 95 -16.69 -1.81 -24.44
C GLU A 95 -16.78 -0.84 -25.64
N LYS A 96 -15.94 0.20 -25.67
CA LYS A 96 -15.89 1.27 -26.69
C LYS A 96 -16.99 2.34 -26.59
N VAL A 97 -17.92 2.21 -25.65
CA VAL A 97 -18.95 3.22 -25.39
C VAL A 97 -18.43 4.17 -24.31
N GLU A 98 -18.42 5.48 -24.60
CA GLU A 98 -18.04 6.50 -23.63
C GLU A 98 -19.04 6.52 -22.46
N GLN A 99 -18.52 6.61 -21.24
CA GLN A 99 -19.30 6.59 -20.02
C GLN A 99 -19.22 7.93 -19.30
N ALA A 100 -20.33 8.37 -18.72
CA ALA A 100 -20.35 9.55 -17.89
C ALA A 100 -19.65 9.28 -16.55
N ILE A 101 -18.67 10.12 -16.21
CA ILE A 101 -17.99 10.08 -14.92
C ILE A 101 -18.94 10.67 -13.88
N VAL A 102 -19.33 9.86 -12.89
CA VAL A 102 -20.26 10.25 -11.82
C VAL A 102 -19.58 10.49 -10.47
N ALA A 103 -18.35 10.03 -10.33
CA ALA A 103 -17.51 10.30 -9.16
C ALA A 103 -16.06 10.54 -9.61
N PHE A 104 -15.41 11.52 -8.99
CA PHE A 104 -14.02 11.87 -9.24
C PHE A 104 -13.37 12.31 -7.94
N SER A 105 -12.21 11.73 -7.60
CA SER A 105 -11.43 12.10 -6.44
C SER A 105 -9.94 12.03 -6.77
N THR A 106 -9.17 12.91 -6.13
CA THR A 106 -7.70 12.95 -6.17
C THR A 106 -7.11 12.87 -4.77
N GLU A 107 -7.94 12.51 -3.79
CA GLU A 107 -7.55 12.53 -2.39
C GLU A 107 -6.70 11.31 -2.01
N ASP A 108 -5.74 11.55 -1.12
CA ASP A 108 -4.96 10.48 -0.49
C ASP A 108 -5.86 9.75 0.53
N ALA A 109 -6.44 8.63 0.10
CA ALA A 109 -7.24 7.77 0.94
C ALA A 109 -6.39 6.58 1.43
N PRO A 110 -6.67 6.06 2.64
CA PRO A 110 -5.98 4.88 3.17
C PRO A 110 -5.97 3.70 2.20
N ILE A 111 -4.85 2.98 2.16
CA ILE A 111 -4.65 1.85 1.28
C ILE A 111 -4.21 0.60 2.05
N SER A 112 -4.65 -0.57 1.61
CA SER A 112 -4.16 -1.86 2.10
C SER A 112 -3.14 -2.41 1.11
N VAL A 113 -1.88 -2.59 1.55
CA VAL A 113 -0.80 -3.08 0.69
C VAL A 113 -0.28 -4.43 1.18
N GLY A 114 -0.40 -5.45 0.33
CA GLY A 114 0.25 -6.74 0.55
C GLY A 114 1.65 -6.76 -0.06
N ILE A 115 2.69 -6.95 0.75
CA ILE A 115 4.06 -7.13 0.26
C ILE A 115 4.28 -8.61 0.02
N ILE A 116 4.60 -8.95 -1.24
CA ILE A 116 4.92 -10.29 -1.70
C ILE A 116 6.44 -10.32 -1.95
N PHE A 117 7.16 -10.87 -0.99
CA PHE A 117 8.61 -10.78 -0.89
C PHE A 117 9.28 -12.10 -1.28
N ASP A 118 10.07 -12.07 -2.34
CA ASP A 118 10.84 -13.20 -2.81
C ASP A 118 12.04 -13.47 -1.90
N SER A 119 12.12 -14.69 -1.41
CA SER A 119 13.28 -15.19 -0.67
C SER A 119 13.84 -16.48 -1.26
N SER A 120 13.66 -16.68 -2.56
CA SER A 120 14.26 -17.81 -3.29
C SER A 120 15.79 -17.72 -3.34
N GLY A 121 16.43 -18.81 -3.76
CA GLY A 121 17.89 -18.90 -3.80
C GLY A 121 18.55 -17.87 -4.73
N SER A 122 17.87 -17.48 -5.83
CA SER A 122 18.34 -16.47 -6.78
C SER A 122 18.40 -15.04 -6.20
N MET A 123 17.69 -14.80 -5.10
CA MET A 123 17.70 -13.52 -4.38
C MET A 123 18.90 -13.33 -3.45
N GLY A 124 19.85 -14.26 -3.39
CA GLY A 124 20.94 -14.33 -2.40
C GLY A 124 21.61 -13.01 -2.06
N ASP A 125 22.28 -12.40 -3.02
CA ASP A 125 22.99 -11.11 -2.89
C ASP A 125 22.05 -9.88 -3.01
N LYS A 126 20.83 -10.07 -3.51
CA LYS A 126 19.81 -9.02 -3.71
C LYS A 126 18.94 -8.83 -2.46
N ILE A 127 18.87 -9.82 -1.56
CA ILE A 127 17.88 -9.88 -0.50
C ILE A 127 17.95 -8.71 0.48
N GLU A 128 19.16 -8.26 0.83
CA GLU A 128 19.32 -7.15 1.77
C GLU A 128 18.83 -5.83 1.18
N LYS A 129 19.12 -5.56 -0.10
CA LYS A 129 18.61 -4.37 -0.79
C LYS A 129 17.10 -4.44 -1.00
N SER A 130 16.57 -5.62 -1.24
CA SER A 130 15.11 -5.83 -1.33
C SER A 130 14.41 -5.56 0.01
N LYS A 131 15.02 -5.92 1.13
CA LYS A 131 14.52 -5.56 2.47
C LYS A 131 14.57 -4.05 2.69
N GLU A 132 15.68 -3.38 2.33
CA GLU A 132 15.78 -1.92 2.40
C GLU A 132 14.66 -1.24 1.59
N ALA A 133 14.36 -1.74 0.40
CA ALA A 133 13.26 -1.24 -0.44
C ALA A 133 11.90 -1.39 0.24
N ALA A 134 11.60 -2.57 0.78
CA ALA A 134 10.36 -2.79 1.52
C ALA A 134 10.25 -1.87 2.74
N LEU A 135 11.35 -1.63 3.46
CA LEU A 135 11.41 -0.70 4.58
C LEU A 135 11.23 0.75 4.15
N GLN A 136 11.80 1.15 3.02
CA GLN A 136 11.62 2.50 2.45
C GLN A 136 10.17 2.74 2.06
N PHE A 137 9.50 1.74 1.48
CA PHE A 137 8.07 1.79 1.18
C PHE A 137 7.24 2.10 2.44
N PHE A 138 7.51 1.45 3.57
CA PHE A 138 6.80 1.71 4.83
C PHE A 138 7.03 3.12 5.37
N LYS A 139 8.24 3.68 5.24
CA LYS A 139 8.56 5.03 5.75
C LYS A 139 7.74 6.14 5.08
N THR A 140 7.33 5.91 3.84
CA THR A 140 6.53 6.86 3.06
C THR A 140 5.02 6.61 3.18
N SER A 141 4.62 5.68 4.06
CA SER A 141 3.24 5.27 4.26
C SER A 141 2.45 6.24 5.14
N ASN A 142 1.13 6.24 4.97
CA ASN A 142 0.23 6.98 5.84
C ASN A 142 -0.05 6.14 7.12
N PRO A 143 -0.19 6.76 8.31
CA PRO A 143 -0.53 6.03 9.54
C PRO A 143 -1.85 5.22 9.49
N GLN A 144 -2.73 5.54 8.54
CA GLN A 144 -4.00 4.83 8.34
C GLN A 144 -3.89 3.65 7.37
N ASP A 145 -2.74 3.48 6.71
CA ASP A 145 -2.52 2.34 5.83
C ASP A 145 -2.38 1.05 6.63
N GLU A 146 -2.73 -0.05 6.01
CA GLU A 146 -2.48 -1.37 6.57
C GLU A 146 -1.65 -2.23 5.62
N PHE A 147 -0.78 -3.03 6.21
CA PHE A 147 0.19 -3.85 5.48
C PHE A 147 0.06 -5.30 5.84
N LEU A 148 0.29 -6.14 4.84
CA LEU A 148 0.42 -7.57 4.95
C LEU A 148 1.79 -7.97 4.41
N LEU A 149 2.41 -9.01 4.99
CA LEU A 149 3.65 -9.58 4.47
C LEU A 149 3.48 -11.07 4.19
N ILE A 150 3.71 -11.43 2.93
CA ILE A 150 3.92 -12.80 2.48
C ILE A 150 5.36 -12.89 1.99
N ASN A 151 6.15 -13.77 2.57
CA ASN A 151 7.41 -14.17 1.95
C ASN A 151 7.23 -15.49 1.22
N PHE A 152 8.00 -15.70 0.18
CA PHE A 152 7.94 -16.96 -0.57
C PHE A 152 9.32 -17.41 -1.07
N ASN A 153 9.44 -18.71 -1.16
CA ASN A 153 10.46 -19.45 -1.87
C ASN A 153 9.78 -20.68 -2.52
N GLU A 154 10.03 -21.89 -2.06
CA GLU A 154 9.34 -23.08 -2.54
C GLU A 154 7.84 -23.09 -2.22
N ARG A 155 7.40 -22.28 -1.26
CA ARG A 155 6.00 -22.09 -0.86
C ARG A 155 5.79 -20.68 -0.32
N PRO A 156 4.61 -20.10 -0.55
CA PRO A 156 4.27 -18.86 0.11
C PRO A 156 3.99 -19.08 1.60
N ASN A 157 4.45 -18.13 2.41
CA ASN A 157 4.24 -18.10 3.85
C ASN A 157 3.71 -16.73 4.26
N LEU A 158 2.51 -16.71 4.85
CA LEU A 158 1.92 -15.51 5.43
C LEU A 158 2.65 -15.18 6.73
N ILE A 159 3.52 -14.20 6.69
CA ILE A 159 4.32 -13.76 7.84
C ILE A 159 3.47 -12.89 8.77
N SER A 160 2.67 -11.97 8.19
CA SER A 160 1.74 -11.11 8.94
C SER A 160 0.49 -10.87 8.10
N GLY A 161 -0.68 -11.00 8.70
CA GLY A 161 -1.92 -10.47 8.15
C GLY A 161 -1.93 -8.94 8.16
N PHE A 162 -2.98 -8.32 7.62
CA PHE A 162 -3.09 -6.86 7.57
C PHE A 162 -3.00 -6.23 8.97
N THR A 163 -2.15 -5.23 9.08
CA THR A 163 -1.91 -4.44 10.29
C THR A 163 -1.42 -3.04 9.95
N SER A 164 -1.83 -2.03 10.69
CA SER A 164 -1.26 -0.68 10.61
C SER A 164 0.07 -0.53 11.40
N LYS A 165 0.43 -1.56 12.20
CA LYS A 165 1.69 -1.59 12.95
C LYS A 165 2.78 -2.21 12.10
N PHE A 166 3.38 -1.42 11.22
CA PHE A 166 4.40 -1.89 10.28
C PHE A 166 5.70 -2.35 10.97
N GLU A 167 5.97 -1.89 12.20
CA GLU A 167 7.13 -2.31 12.99
C GLU A 167 7.16 -3.84 13.18
N ASN A 168 6.00 -4.45 13.39
CA ASN A 168 5.88 -5.90 13.52
C ASN A 168 6.24 -6.65 12.23
N ILE A 169 6.00 -6.01 11.07
CA ILE A 169 6.37 -6.56 9.76
C ILE A 169 7.86 -6.37 9.52
N GLN A 170 8.39 -5.19 9.85
CA GLN A 170 9.81 -4.87 9.72
C GLN A 170 10.68 -5.87 10.48
N ASP A 171 10.38 -6.13 11.74
CA ASP A 171 11.14 -7.07 12.56
C ASP A 171 11.18 -8.46 11.94
N ARG A 172 10.05 -8.93 11.40
CA ARG A 172 9.97 -10.25 10.77
C ARG A 172 10.72 -10.30 9.43
N LEU A 173 10.66 -9.23 8.65
CA LEU A 173 11.35 -9.13 7.37
C LEU A 173 12.86 -9.24 7.52
N LEU A 174 13.44 -8.68 8.59
CA LEU A 174 14.88 -8.73 8.86
C LEU A 174 15.40 -10.17 8.99
N PHE A 175 14.58 -11.11 9.47
CA PHE A 175 14.98 -12.51 9.65
C PHE A 175 14.78 -13.37 8.39
N VAL A 176 14.19 -12.85 7.32
CA VAL A 176 14.02 -13.59 6.07
C VAL A 176 15.39 -13.86 5.44
N LYS A 177 15.63 -15.11 5.06
CA LYS A 177 16.85 -15.56 4.38
C LYS A 177 16.52 -16.16 3.03
N SER A 178 17.40 -15.96 2.05
CA SER A 178 17.23 -16.56 0.73
C SER A 178 17.59 -18.03 0.73
N ALA A 179 16.70 -18.86 0.18
CA ALA A 179 16.91 -20.27 -0.05
C ALA A 179 15.82 -20.89 -0.93
N GLY A 180 16.10 -21.99 -1.59
CA GLY A 180 15.12 -22.83 -2.28
C GLY A 180 14.70 -22.33 -3.66
N LYS A 181 13.59 -22.86 -4.16
CA LYS A 181 12.99 -22.56 -5.46
C LYS A 181 12.05 -21.36 -5.37
N THR A 182 11.33 -21.04 -6.45
CA THR A 182 10.51 -19.84 -6.57
C THR A 182 9.06 -20.21 -6.91
N ALA A 183 8.13 -20.05 -5.95
CA ALA A 183 6.69 -20.26 -6.13
C ALA A 183 5.96 -18.90 -6.19
N LEU A 184 6.29 -18.07 -7.19
CA LEU A 184 5.81 -16.71 -7.38
C LEU A 184 4.30 -16.66 -7.61
N LEU A 185 3.78 -17.50 -8.49
CA LEU A 185 2.35 -17.53 -8.83
C LEU A 185 1.50 -17.95 -7.62
N ASP A 186 1.96 -18.93 -6.83
CA ASP A 186 1.29 -19.34 -5.59
C ASP A 186 1.27 -18.16 -4.58
N ALA A 187 2.35 -17.39 -4.50
CA ALA A 187 2.45 -16.24 -3.59
C ALA A 187 1.51 -15.09 -4.00
N ILE A 188 1.45 -14.76 -5.29
CA ILE A 188 0.52 -13.75 -5.80
C ILE A 188 -0.92 -14.21 -5.56
N TYR A 189 -1.25 -15.48 -5.82
CA TYR A 189 -2.59 -16.02 -5.59
C TYR A 189 -3.00 -15.93 -4.11
N LEU A 190 -2.09 -16.26 -3.19
CA LEU A 190 -2.32 -16.09 -1.76
C LEU A 190 -2.53 -14.62 -1.41
N GLY A 191 -1.73 -13.70 -1.95
CA GLY A 191 -1.87 -12.26 -1.75
C GLY A 191 -3.23 -11.74 -2.18
N LEU A 192 -3.71 -12.15 -3.36
CA LEU A 192 -5.05 -11.79 -3.85
C LEU A 192 -6.16 -12.34 -2.95
N SER A 193 -5.98 -13.55 -2.42
CA SER A 193 -6.93 -14.15 -1.47
C SER A 193 -6.95 -13.40 -0.13
N GLU A 194 -5.79 -13.05 0.40
CA GLU A 194 -5.67 -12.28 1.65
C GLU A 194 -6.19 -10.85 1.49
N ALA A 195 -6.03 -10.22 0.33
CA ALA A 195 -6.54 -8.88 0.04
C ALA A 195 -8.07 -8.74 0.19
N LYS A 196 -8.81 -9.86 0.16
CA LYS A 196 -10.26 -9.86 0.48
C LYS A 196 -10.55 -9.53 1.95
N LYS A 197 -9.56 -9.71 2.85
CA LYS A 197 -9.67 -9.42 4.29
C LYS A 197 -9.27 -7.97 4.63
N ALA A 198 -8.77 -7.24 3.65
CA ALA A 198 -8.36 -5.84 3.79
C ALA A 198 -9.55 -4.94 4.11
N THR A 199 -9.35 -3.95 4.99
CA THR A 199 -10.41 -3.09 5.50
C THR A 199 -10.62 -1.84 4.65
N THR A 200 -9.62 -1.42 3.87
CA THR A 200 -9.71 -0.25 3.01
C THR A 200 -10.30 -0.60 1.63
N SER A 201 -10.86 0.39 0.97
CA SER A 201 -11.39 0.25 -0.40
C SER A 201 -10.30 0.16 -1.45
N ARG A 202 -9.13 0.78 -1.21
CA ARG A 202 -7.98 0.77 -2.12
C ARG A 202 -7.02 -0.35 -1.71
N LYS A 203 -6.67 -1.20 -2.65
CA LYS A 203 -5.88 -2.40 -2.38
C LYS A 203 -4.80 -2.57 -3.43
N ALA A 204 -3.59 -2.88 -2.98
CA ALA A 204 -2.48 -3.19 -3.87
C ALA A 204 -1.66 -4.38 -3.35
N LEU A 205 -0.99 -5.06 -4.27
CA LEU A 205 0.13 -5.97 -3.98
C LEU A 205 1.41 -5.36 -4.52
N LEU A 206 2.44 -5.29 -3.68
CA LEU A 206 3.80 -4.95 -4.08
C LEU A 206 4.61 -6.24 -4.15
N VAL A 207 4.92 -6.69 -5.35
CA VAL A 207 5.72 -7.89 -5.60
C VAL A 207 7.17 -7.48 -5.80
N ILE A 208 8.08 -8.02 -4.99
CA ILE A 208 9.54 -7.81 -5.11
C ILE A 208 10.16 -9.18 -5.40
N SER A 209 10.67 -9.36 -6.62
CA SER A 209 11.18 -10.66 -7.08
C SER A 209 12.15 -10.48 -8.23
N ASP A 210 12.99 -11.47 -8.50
CA ASP A 210 13.77 -11.56 -9.74
C ASP A 210 13.02 -12.30 -10.88
N GLY A 211 11.75 -12.61 -10.67
CA GLY A 211 10.75 -12.90 -11.68
C GLY A 211 10.65 -14.33 -12.17
N GLY A 212 11.53 -15.23 -11.76
CA GLY A 212 11.42 -16.65 -12.12
C GLY A 212 10.30 -17.36 -11.35
N ASP A 213 9.43 -18.11 -12.02
CA ASP A 213 8.54 -19.07 -11.37
C ASP A 213 8.89 -20.47 -11.82
N ASN A 214 9.28 -21.34 -10.89
CA ASN A 214 9.68 -22.70 -11.21
C ASN A 214 9.12 -23.77 -10.24
N HIS A 215 8.24 -23.35 -9.32
CA HIS A 215 7.74 -24.26 -8.29
C HIS A 215 6.27 -24.04 -7.88
N SER A 216 5.55 -23.16 -8.53
CA SER A 216 4.14 -22.93 -8.25
C SER A 216 3.24 -24.08 -8.70
N ARG A 217 2.12 -24.24 -8.00
CA ARG A 217 1.03 -25.16 -8.36
C ARG A 217 -0.02 -24.49 -9.24
N TYR A 218 -0.23 -23.19 -9.05
CA TYR A 218 -1.10 -22.41 -9.91
C TYR A 218 -0.41 -22.09 -11.23
N THR A 219 -1.19 -22.08 -12.31
CA THR A 219 -0.71 -21.67 -13.63
C THR A 219 -0.81 -20.16 -13.81
N GLU A 220 -0.08 -19.59 -14.78
CA GLU A 220 -0.22 -18.19 -15.17
C GLU A 220 -1.68 -17.80 -15.46
N ASN A 221 -2.43 -18.69 -16.14
CA ASN A 221 -3.84 -18.45 -16.48
C ASN A 221 -4.73 -18.38 -15.22
N ASP A 222 -4.45 -19.19 -14.20
CA ASP A 222 -5.20 -19.16 -12.95
C ASP A 222 -4.99 -17.83 -12.23
N VAL A 223 -3.73 -17.37 -12.14
CA VAL A 223 -3.40 -16.10 -11.51
C VAL A 223 -3.94 -14.91 -12.32
N LYS A 224 -3.81 -14.91 -13.65
CA LYS A 224 -4.39 -13.88 -14.52
C LYS A 224 -5.91 -13.77 -14.36
N ARG A 225 -6.59 -14.91 -14.21
CA ARG A 225 -8.03 -14.94 -13.91
C ARG A 225 -8.32 -14.31 -12.55
N ALA A 226 -7.60 -14.75 -11.50
CA ALA A 226 -7.78 -14.23 -10.15
C ALA A 226 -7.54 -12.72 -10.09
N VAL A 227 -6.53 -12.19 -10.79
CA VAL A 227 -6.27 -10.74 -10.90
C VAL A 227 -7.47 -10.02 -11.53
N ARG A 228 -8.04 -10.54 -12.61
CA ARG A 228 -9.22 -9.95 -13.28
C ARG A 228 -10.47 -9.95 -12.43
N GLU A 229 -10.60 -10.89 -11.50
CA GLU A 229 -11.74 -11.03 -10.59
C GLU A 229 -11.64 -10.14 -9.35
N THR A 230 -10.53 -9.41 -9.18
CA THR A 230 -10.28 -8.54 -8.03
C THR A 230 -10.10 -7.09 -8.44
N ASP A 231 -10.29 -6.18 -7.47
CA ASP A 231 -9.97 -4.75 -7.63
C ASP A 231 -8.59 -4.40 -7.04
N VAL A 232 -7.70 -5.41 -6.95
CA VAL A 232 -6.36 -5.27 -6.38
C VAL A 232 -5.38 -4.87 -7.48
N GLN A 233 -4.66 -3.76 -7.30
CA GLN A 233 -3.60 -3.35 -8.20
C GLN A 233 -2.31 -4.12 -7.90
N ILE A 234 -1.59 -4.57 -8.93
CA ILE A 234 -0.30 -5.22 -8.76
C ILE A 234 0.80 -4.27 -9.21
N TYR A 235 1.65 -3.90 -8.27
CA TYR A 235 2.92 -3.26 -8.54
C TYR A 235 4.01 -4.31 -8.43
N ALA A 236 4.90 -4.37 -9.41
CA ALA A 236 5.98 -5.34 -9.42
C ALA A 236 7.33 -4.64 -9.55
N VAL A 237 8.28 -5.02 -8.70
CA VAL A 237 9.69 -4.65 -8.80
C VAL A 237 10.44 -5.89 -9.22
N GLY A 238 10.81 -5.93 -10.49
CA GLY A 238 11.55 -7.03 -11.09
C GLY A 238 13.05 -6.74 -11.11
N ILE A 239 13.84 -7.57 -10.44
CA ILE A 239 15.29 -7.39 -10.31
C ILE A 239 16.00 -8.24 -11.35
N PHE A 240 16.44 -7.63 -12.45
CA PHE A 240 16.97 -8.35 -13.61
C PHE A 240 18.38 -7.91 -13.95
N GLU A 241 19.38 -8.57 -13.40
CA GLU A 241 20.78 -8.27 -13.69
C GLU A 241 21.15 -8.59 -15.15
N PRO A 242 21.87 -7.69 -15.86
CA PRO A 242 22.22 -7.87 -17.26
C PRO A 242 23.12 -9.08 -17.54
N VAL A 243 23.96 -9.45 -16.58
CA VAL A 243 24.99 -10.48 -16.75
C VAL A 243 24.41 -11.88 -16.85
N SER A 244 23.26 -12.13 -16.25
CA SER A 244 22.61 -13.45 -16.21
C SER A 244 21.79 -13.80 -17.46
N ALA A 245 21.62 -12.88 -18.41
CA ALA A 245 20.79 -13.08 -19.61
C ALA A 245 21.22 -14.29 -20.48
N ARG A 246 22.48 -14.71 -20.39
CA ARG A 246 23.01 -15.89 -21.14
C ARG A 246 22.84 -17.23 -20.42
N ILE A 247 22.48 -17.22 -19.14
CA ILE A 247 22.42 -18.42 -18.29
C ILE A 247 21.00 -18.62 -17.72
N ARG A 248 20.06 -17.70 -18.03
CA ARG A 248 18.67 -17.81 -17.54
C ARG A 248 17.97 -19.05 -18.09
N THR A 249 17.24 -19.72 -17.24
CA THR A 249 16.29 -20.75 -17.65
C THR A 249 15.15 -20.10 -18.46
N GLN A 250 14.36 -20.90 -19.16
CA GLN A 250 13.23 -20.40 -19.92
C GLN A 250 12.18 -19.75 -19.00
N GLU A 251 12.02 -20.26 -17.78
CA GLU A 251 11.13 -19.74 -16.73
C GLU A 251 11.60 -18.37 -16.25
N GLU A 252 12.87 -18.23 -15.93
CA GLU A 252 13.46 -16.93 -15.51
C GLU A 252 13.37 -15.89 -16.63
N ALA A 253 13.50 -16.29 -17.87
CA ALA A 253 13.38 -15.39 -19.01
C ALA A 253 11.93 -14.88 -19.22
N ARG A 254 10.92 -15.62 -18.77
CA ARG A 254 9.50 -15.24 -18.83
C ARG A 254 9.06 -14.34 -17.67
N GLY A 255 9.76 -14.34 -16.55
CA GLY A 255 9.39 -13.60 -15.35
C GLY A 255 9.06 -12.13 -15.60
N PRO A 256 9.90 -11.37 -16.32
CA PRO A 256 9.63 -9.96 -16.61
C PRO A 256 8.31 -9.74 -17.34
N SER A 257 8.04 -10.53 -18.38
CA SER A 257 6.81 -10.39 -19.17
C SER A 257 5.57 -10.79 -18.38
N LEU A 258 5.65 -11.78 -17.53
CA LEU A 258 4.56 -12.22 -16.65
C LEU A 258 4.21 -11.12 -15.63
N LEU A 259 5.21 -10.58 -14.93
CA LEU A 259 5.01 -9.51 -13.96
C LEU A 259 4.43 -8.25 -14.62
N ALA A 260 4.93 -7.88 -15.81
CA ALA A 260 4.41 -6.75 -16.57
C ALA A 260 2.94 -6.96 -16.97
N GLU A 261 2.56 -8.15 -17.45
CA GLU A 261 1.18 -8.46 -17.84
C GLU A 261 0.22 -8.43 -16.64
N LEU A 262 0.62 -9.00 -15.50
CA LEU A 262 -0.20 -8.96 -14.28
C LEU A 262 -0.40 -7.54 -13.76
N ALA A 263 0.65 -6.73 -13.79
CA ALA A 263 0.59 -5.32 -13.42
C ALA A 263 -0.33 -4.54 -14.37
N GLU A 264 -0.17 -4.67 -15.69
CA GLU A 264 -1.00 -3.99 -16.69
C GLU A 264 -2.48 -4.33 -16.54
N VAL A 265 -2.82 -5.61 -16.42
CA VAL A 265 -4.22 -6.05 -16.30
C VAL A 265 -4.88 -5.49 -15.05
N SER A 266 -4.15 -5.39 -13.94
CA SER A 266 -4.64 -4.88 -12.66
C SER A 266 -4.70 -3.35 -12.58
N GLY A 267 -4.05 -2.64 -13.50
CA GLY A 267 -3.91 -1.17 -13.47
C GLY A 267 -2.78 -0.67 -12.59
N GLY A 268 -1.88 -1.55 -12.17
CA GLY A 268 -0.62 -1.18 -11.55
C GLY A 268 0.52 -1.10 -12.59
N ARG A 269 1.77 -1.23 -12.12
CA ARG A 269 2.96 -1.06 -12.96
C ARG A 269 4.08 -2.03 -12.58
N MET A 270 4.90 -2.36 -13.55
CA MET A 270 6.13 -3.12 -13.34
C MET A 270 7.34 -2.20 -13.55
N PHE A 271 8.27 -2.25 -12.59
CA PHE A 271 9.56 -1.55 -12.61
C PHE A 271 10.66 -2.57 -12.78
N SER A 272 11.40 -2.46 -13.87
CA SER A 272 12.59 -3.27 -14.11
C SER A 272 13.78 -2.58 -13.48
N VAL A 273 14.50 -3.29 -12.60
CA VAL A 273 15.66 -2.79 -11.87
C VAL A 273 16.87 -3.62 -12.26
N GLU A 274 17.89 -2.98 -12.79
CA GLU A 274 19.17 -3.61 -13.16
C GLU A 274 20.23 -3.42 -12.06
N ASP A 275 20.20 -2.30 -11.36
CA ASP A 275 21.04 -2.02 -10.19
C ASP A 275 20.22 -2.12 -8.90
N VAL A 276 20.53 -3.10 -8.05
CA VAL A 276 19.85 -3.31 -6.77
C VAL A 276 19.88 -2.09 -5.84
N ASN A 277 20.82 -1.16 -6.04
CA ASN A 277 20.89 0.07 -5.25
C ASN A 277 19.75 1.05 -5.56
N GLU A 278 19.07 0.91 -6.70
CA GLU A 278 17.89 1.70 -7.05
C GLU A 278 16.59 1.23 -6.38
N LEU A 279 16.60 0.03 -5.77
CA LEU A 279 15.41 -0.57 -5.18
C LEU A 279 14.70 0.32 -4.15
N PRO A 280 15.37 1.00 -3.21
CA PRO A 280 14.71 1.88 -2.25
C PRO A 280 14.01 3.06 -2.93
N ASP A 281 14.62 3.68 -3.94
CA ASP A 281 14.06 4.83 -4.67
C ASP A 281 12.82 4.40 -5.47
N ILE A 282 12.86 3.21 -6.08
CA ILE A 282 11.72 2.64 -6.80
C ILE A 282 10.56 2.33 -5.83
N ALA A 283 10.86 1.80 -4.65
CA ALA A 283 9.84 1.53 -3.63
C ALA A 283 9.18 2.81 -3.13
N GLU A 284 9.96 3.87 -2.90
CA GLU A 284 9.45 5.20 -2.57
C GLU A 284 8.56 5.75 -3.70
N LYS A 285 9.01 5.65 -4.95
CA LYS A 285 8.24 6.06 -6.12
C LYS A 285 6.89 5.36 -6.20
N ILE A 286 6.85 4.05 -5.98
CA ILE A 286 5.60 3.26 -5.96
C ILE A 286 4.67 3.76 -4.86
N SER A 287 5.21 4.03 -3.66
CA SER A 287 4.41 4.56 -2.55
C SER A 287 3.80 5.93 -2.91
N ILE A 288 4.58 6.83 -3.53
CA ILE A 288 4.09 8.12 -4.00
C ILE A 288 3.03 7.94 -5.10
N GLU A 289 3.22 7.03 -6.05
CA GLU A 289 2.22 6.73 -7.09
C GLU A 289 0.90 6.27 -6.50
N LEU A 290 0.95 5.31 -5.59
CA LEU A 290 -0.25 4.78 -4.95
C LEU A 290 -1.07 5.86 -4.23
N ARG A 291 -0.44 6.92 -3.74
CA ARG A 291 -1.11 8.03 -3.05
C ARG A 291 -1.70 9.07 -3.99
N ASN A 292 -1.07 9.26 -5.14
CA ASN A 292 -1.40 10.34 -6.09
C ASN A 292 -2.21 9.83 -7.28
N GLN A 293 -3.05 8.82 -7.07
CA GLN A 293 -3.95 8.30 -8.10
C GLN A 293 -5.21 9.14 -8.21
N TYR A 294 -5.72 9.24 -9.43
CA TYR A 294 -7.08 9.68 -9.70
C TYR A 294 -8.02 8.48 -9.51
N VAL A 295 -9.12 8.70 -8.82
CA VAL A 295 -10.17 7.71 -8.64
C VAL A 295 -11.41 8.16 -9.39
N ILE A 296 -11.80 7.40 -10.40
CA ILE A 296 -12.97 7.69 -11.24
C ILE A 296 -14.02 6.62 -11.01
N GLY A 297 -15.27 7.06 -10.78
CA GLY A 297 -16.43 6.20 -10.74
C GLY A 297 -17.37 6.49 -11.91
N TYR A 298 -17.85 5.45 -12.59
CA TYR A 298 -18.88 5.56 -13.61
C TYR A 298 -19.95 4.48 -13.44
N LYS A 299 -21.17 4.76 -13.94
CA LYS A 299 -22.26 3.75 -14.01
C LYS A 299 -22.27 3.17 -15.41
N PRO A 300 -22.01 1.84 -15.58
CA PRO A 300 -22.04 1.22 -16.89
C PRO A 300 -23.38 1.42 -17.58
N SER A 301 -23.37 1.87 -18.85
CA SER A 301 -24.57 1.96 -19.67
C SER A 301 -25.15 0.59 -20.04
N ASN A 302 -24.28 -0.44 -20.10
CA ASN A 302 -24.69 -1.83 -20.26
C ASN A 302 -24.95 -2.48 -18.90
N LEU A 303 -26.22 -2.67 -18.54
CA LEU A 303 -26.64 -3.25 -17.26
C LEU A 303 -26.81 -4.76 -17.28
N VAL A 304 -26.45 -5.45 -18.36
CA VAL A 304 -26.61 -6.91 -18.48
C VAL A 304 -25.69 -7.61 -17.45
N ARG A 305 -26.27 -8.48 -16.63
CA ARG A 305 -25.59 -9.25 -15.60
C ARG A 305 -25.24 -10.65 -16.13
N ASP A 306 -24.25 -10.73 -17.02
CA ASP A 306 -23.88 -11.94 -17.76
C ASP A 306 -22.56 -12.55 -17.31
N GLY A 307 -21.89 -11.97 -16.30
CA GLY A 307 -20.60 -12.45 -15.83
C GLY A 307 -19.46 -12.31 -16.84
N ARG A 308 -19.68 -11.61 -17.97
CA ARG A 308 -18.65 -11.47 -19.01
C ARG A 308 -17.66 -10.39 -18.68
N TRP A 309 -16.44 -10.57 -19.17
CA TRP A 309 -15.41 -9.56 -19.11
C TRP A 309 -15.78 -8.35 -19.97
N ARG A 310 -15.69 -7.15 -19.41
CA ARG A 310 -15.89 -5.86 -20.08
C ARG A 310 -14.59 -5.07 -20.04
N ARG A 311 -14.19 -4.61 -21.21
CA ARG A 311 -12.94 -3.86 -21.37
C ARG A 311 -13.14 -2.41 -21.00
N ILE A 312 -12.26 -1.88 -20.12
CA ILE A 312 -12.19 -0.47 -19.80
C ILE A 312 -11.03 0.15 -20.59
N ARG A 313 -11.23 1.37 -21.05
CA ARG A 313 -10.18 2.22 -21.59
C ARG A 313 -10.35 3.63 -21.07
N VAL A 314 -9.28 4.17 -20.50
CA VAL A 314 -9.18 5.58 -20.12
C VAL A 314 -8.36 6.32 -21.16
N LYS A 315 -8.87 7.45 -21.62
CA LYS A 315 -8.13 8.38 -22.46
C LYS A 315 -7.98 9.71 -21.75
N LEU A 316 -6.85 10.39 -21.97
CA LEU A 316 -6.62 11.74 -21.52
C LEU A 316 -6.82 12.74 -22.64
N ASN A 317 -7.45 13.85 -22.27
CA ASN A 317 -7.55 15.06 -23.06
C ASN A 317 -7.00 16.24 -22.23
N PRO A 318 -5.66 16.25 -22.02
CA PRO A 318 -5.05 17.17 -21.06
C PRO A 318 -5.11 18.61 -21.56
N PRO A 319 -5.01 19.60 -20.64
CA PRO A 319 -4.84 20.99 -20.99
C PRO A 319 -3.65 21.22 -21.94
N LYS A 320 -3.74 22.24 -22.80
CA LYS A 320 -2.67 22.61 -23.72
C LYS A 320 -1.39 22.97 -22.96
N GLY A 321 -0.25 22.54 -23.49
CA GLY A 321 1.07 22.86 -22.91
C GLY A 321 1.69 21.75 -22.07
N LEU A 322 0.95 20.67 -21.78
CA LEU A 322 1.53 19.47 -21.16
C LEU A 322 2.20 18.58 -22.22
N PRO A 323 3.28 17.87 -21.86
CA PRO A 323 3.88 16.86 -22.74
C PRO A 323 2.88 15.70 -22.95
N PRO A 324 3.17 14.76 -23.88
CA PRO A 324 2.40 13.53 -23.98
C PRO A 324 2.37 12.79 -22.65
N LEU A 325 1.18 12.44 -22.15
CA LEU A 325 1.00 11.77 -20.88
C LEU A 325 0.69 10.29 -21.08
N GLN A 326 1.15 9.45 -20.13
CA GLN A 326 0.85 8.03 -20.08
C GLN A 326 -0.19 7.77 -18.99
N VAL A 327 -1.09 6.81 -19.26
CA VAL A 327 -2.19 6.43 -18.35
C VAL A 327 -2.06 4.97 -17.99
N TYR A 328 -2.07 4.69 -16.69
CA TYR A 328 -2.13 3.34 -16.16
C TYR A 328 -3.44 3.16 -15.41
N SER A 329 -4.22 2.18 -15.80
CA SER A 329 -5.49 1.83 -15.18
C SER A 329 -5.84 0.38 -15.49
N ARG A 330 -6.71 -0.24 -14.69
CA ARG A 330 -7.20 -1.60 -14.98
C ARG A 330 -7.78 -1.69 -16.38
N THR A 331 -7.57 -2.83 -17.04
CA THR A 331 -7.98 -3.02 -18.43
C THR A 331 -9.42 -3.48 -18.59
N GLY A 332 -10.11 -3.80 -17.48
CA GLY A 332 -11.53 -4.23 -17.52
C GLY A 332 -11.99 -4.77 -16.17
N TYR A 333 -13.18 -5.33 -16.18
CA TYR A 333 -13.83 -5.98 -15.04
C TYR A 333 -14.83 -7.05 -15.52
N TYR A 334 -15.22 -7.95 -14.62
CA TYR A 334 -16.31 -8.88 -14.89
C TYR A 334 -17.65 -8.22 -14.54
N ALA A 335 -18.60 -8.25 -15.47
CA ALA A 335 -19.98 -7.85 -15.16
C ALA A 335 -20.52 -8.70 -14.00
N PRO A 336 -21.38 -8.14 -13.12
CA PRO A 336 -22.02 -8.95 -12.10
C PRO A 336 -22.76 -10.16 -12.71
N THR A 337 -22.86 -11.24 -11.95
CA THR A 337 -23.78 -12.34 -12.20
C THR A 337 -25.08 -12.09 -11.46
N GLN A 338 -26.16 -12.73 -11.90
CA GLN A 338 -27.47 -12.63 -11.22
C GLN A 338 -27.38 -13.14 -9.79
#